data_b97eff523f49fe5e1831577e12a7b4c3
#
_entry.id   b97eff523f49fe5e1831577e12a7b4c3
#
_cell.length_a   1.000
_cell.length_b   1.000
_cell.length_c   1.000
_cell.angle_alpha   90.00
_cell.angle_beta   90.00
_cell.angle_gamma   90.00
#
_symmetry.space_group_name_H-M   'P 1'
#
loop_
_entity.id
_entity.type
_entity.pdbx_description
1 polymer ?
#
loop_
_entity_poly.entity_id
_entity_poly.type
_entity_poly.pdbx_seq_one_letter_code
_entity_poly.pdbx_strand_id
1 'polypeptide(L)'
;MKLHELKPAEGSVKAGFRKGRGPGSGNGKTAGKGHKGQNARSGGGVRPGFEGGQIPLYRKLPKRGFYNQFGKCYAIVNVDVLNGFEDGAVVDASALIGAGVINDVCDGVKILGRGELTKNLTVKANIFSATAKEKIEAKGGKIEVI
;
A
#
# COMPACT_ATOMS: atom_id res chain seq x y z
N MET A 1 -0.37 -29.84 9.67
CA MET A 1 -1.24 -28.89 10.42
C MET A 1 -2.65 -29.49 10.46
N LYS A 2 -3.22 -29.69 11.64
CA LYS A 2 -4.58 -30.22 11.81
C LYS A 2 -5.53 -29.04 12.03
N LEU A 3 -6.84 -29.21 11.68
CA LEU A 3 -7.83 -28.12 11.78
C LEU A 3 -7.93 -27.51 13.19
N HIS A 4 -7.76 -28.32 14.24
CA HIS A 4 -7.81 -27.85 15.63
C HIS A 4 -6.55 -27.08 16.05
N GLU A 5 -5.47 -27.12 15.28
CA GLU A 5 -4.22 -26.38 15.51
C GLU A 5 -4.25 -24.98 14.89
N LEU A 6 -5.26 -24.70 14.04
CA LEU A 6 -5.42 -23.38 13.44
C LEU A 6 -5.77 -22.36 14.52
N LYS A 7 -4.86 -21.42 14.74
CA LYS A 7 -5.03 -20.30 15.67
C LYS A 7 -4.71 -18.99 14.94
N PRO A 8 -5.45 -17.90 15.24
CA PRO A 8 -5.07 -16.58 14.75
C PRO A 8 -3.66 -16.23 15.25
N ALA A 9 -2.97 -15.38 14.50
CA ALA A 9 -1.67 -14.88 14.93
C ALA A 9 -1.78 -14.22 16.33
N GLU A 10 -0.74 -14.39 17.14
CA GLU A 10 -0.71 -13.85 18.50
C GLU A 10 -0.90 -12.32 18.48
N GLY A 11 -1.82 -11.81 19.30
CA GLY A 11 -2.18 -10.40 19.35
C GLY A 11 -3.18 -9.93 18.28
N SER A 12 -3.57 -10.76 17.30
CA SER A 12 -4.57 -10.41 16.28
C SER A 12 -5.99 -10.40 16.80
N VAL A 13 -6.27 -11.18 17.85
CA VAL A 13 -7.58 -11.25 18.50
C VAL A 13 -7.49 -10.63 19.89
N LYS A 14 -8.32 -9.63 20.14
CA LYS A 14 -8.47 -9.00 21.45
C LYS A 14 -9.87 -9.25 21.99
N ALA A 15 -9.98 -9.54 23.29
CA ALA A 15 -11.27 -9.63 23.94
C ALA A 15 -12.02 -8.30 23.84
N GLY A 16 -13.26 -8.33 23.36
CA GLY A 16 -14.09 -7.14 23.21
C GLY A 16 -14.37 -6.48 24.56
N PHE A 17 -14.07 -5.19 24.69
CA PHE A 17 -14.36 -4.43 25.89
C PHE A 17 -15.84 -4.03 25.93
N ARG A 18 -16.61 -4.63 26.83
CA ARG A 18 -18.06 -4.43 26.96
C ARG A 18 -18.35 -3.29 27.92
N LYS A 19 -18.99 -2.23 27.42
CA LYS A 19 -19.44 -1.08 28.23
C LYS A 19 -20.89 -1.21 28.67
N GLY A 20 -21.27 -0.53 29.77
CA GLY A 20 -22.65 -0.50 30.26
C GLY A 20 -23.15 -1.85 30.79
N ARG A 21 -22.30 -2.67 31.43
CA ARG A 21 -22.62 -4.00 31.98
C ARG A 21 -22.34 -4.09 33.48
N GLY A 22 -22.78 -3.07 34.23
CA GLY A 22 -22.61 -3.00 35.69
C GLY A 22 -21.36 -2.27 36.14
N PRO A 23 -21.21 -2.00 37.46
CA PRO A 23 -20.17 -1.17 38.00
C PRO A 23 -18.76 -1.83 38.05
N GLY A 24 -18.68 -3.16 37.94
CA GLY A 24 -17.45 -3.92 38.17
C GLY A 24 -16.26 -3.50 37.28
N SER A 25 -16.50 -3.12 36.03
CA SER A 25 -15.45 -2.63 35.10
C SER A 25 -15.18 -1.13 35.20
N GLY A 26 -15.92 -0.38 36.03
CA GLY A 26 -15.87 1.09 36.07
C GLY A 26 -16.63 1.79 34.93
N ASN A 27 -17.13 1.03 33.94
CA ASN A 27 -17.83 1.58 32.78
C ASN A 27 -19.35 1.25 32.77
N GLY A 28 -19.94 1.08 33.94
CA GLY A 28 -21.36 0.68 34.09
C GLY A 28 -22.32 1.82 33.79
N LYS A 29 -22.31 2.87 34.63
CA LYS A 29 -23.32 3.95 34.62
C LYS A 29 -23.35 4.77 33.35
N THR A 30 -22.22 5.32 32.95
CA THR A 30 -22.11 6.24 31.80
C THR A 30 -21.46 5.63 30.58
N ALA A 31 -21.04 4.37 30.67
CA ALA A 31 -20.39 3.62 29.59
C ALA A 31 -19.16 4.33 28.97
N GLY A 32 -18.48 5.17 29.73
CA GLY A 32 -17.33 5.97 29.30
C GLY A 32 -17.70 7.23 28.51
N LYS A 33 -18.99 7.59 28.40
CA LYS A 33 -19.45 8.79 27.66
C LYS A 33 -19.53 10.05 28.51
N GLY A 34 -19.39 9.93 29.84
CA GLY A 34 -19.61 11.04 30.77
C GLY A 34 -21.11 11.34 31.01
N HIS A 35 -21.42 12.50 31.56
CA HIS A 35 -22.80 12.81 31.96
C HIS A 35 -23.62 13.50 30.87
N LYS A 36 -23.28 14.72 30.50
CA LYS A 36 -23.99 15.54 29.53
C LYS A 36 -23.10 15.87 28.33
N GLY A 37 -23.69 16.39 27.27
CA GLY A 37 -22.97 16.84 26.08
C GLY A 37 -23.40 16.08 24.81
N GLN A 38 -23.04 16.65 23.70
CA GLN A 38 -23.38 16.13 22.37
C GLN A 38 -22.89 14.71 22.12
N ASN A 39 -21.67 14.38 22.55
CA ASN A 39 -21.06 13.08 22.36
C ASN A 39 -21.62 11.99 23.28
N ALA A 40 -22.36 12.37 24.32
CA ALA A 40 -22.97 11.42 25.27
C ALA A 40 -24.30 10.83 24.77
N ARG A 41 -24.92 11.41 23.77
CA ARG A 41 -26.22 11.00 23.25
C ARG A 41 -26.10 9.83 22.27
N SER A 42 -27.23 9.17 22.02
CA SER A 42 -27.32 8.13 20.98
C SER A 42 -27.09 8.79 19.63
N GLY A 43 -26.21 8.22 18.81
CA GLY A 43 -25.80 8.84 17.53
C GLY A 43 -25.05 10.18 17.68
N GLY A 44 -24.70 10.60 18.92
CA GLY A 44 -23.99 11.85 19.17
C GLY A 44 -22.58 11.84 18.60
N GLY A 45 -22.12 13.02 18.21
CA GLY A 45 -20.80 13.26 17.67
C GLY A 45 -20.82 14.34 16.61
N VAL A 46 -19.66 14.78 16.22
CA VAL A 46 -19.48 15.70 15.09
C VAL A 46 -18.68 14.99 14.00
N ARG A 47 -18.85 15.43 12.76
CA ARG A 47 -18.11 14.90 11.62
C ARG A 47 -16.58 15.09 11.83
N PRO A 48 -15.73 14.22 11.28
CA PRO A 48 -14.28 14.41 11.30
C PRO A 48 -13.89 15.77 10.72
N GLY A 49 -12.95 16.46 11.38
CA GLY A 49 -12.48 17.78 10.95
C GLY A 49 -13.44 18.95 11.23
N PHE A 50 -14.51 18.76 12.04
CA PHE A 50 -15.37 19.85 12.47
C PHE A 50 -14.68 20.65 13.62
N GLU A 51 -14.61 21.95 13.46
CA GLU A 51 -13.91 22.87 14.36
C GLU A 51 -14.88 23.85 15.05
N GLY A 52 -16.01 23.35 15.56
CA GLY A 52 -16.94 24.14 16.37
C GLY A 52 -17.61 25.34 15.67
N GLY A 53 -17.72 25.31 14.35
CA GLY A 53 -18.27 26.40 13.54
C GLY A 53 -17.23 27.29 12.87
N GLN A 54 -15.95 27.22 13.32
CA GLN A 54 -14.84 27.83 12.59
C GLN A 54 -14.61 27.08 11.26
N ILE A 55 -14.17 27.83 10.24
CA ILE A 55 -13.81 27.23 8.94
C ILE A 55 -12.66 26.24 9.15
N PRO A 56 -12.83 24.95 8.85
CA PRO A 56 -11.81 23.93 9.04
C PRO A 56 -10.53 24.23 8.26
N LEU A 57 -9.39 23.81 8.78
CA LEU A 57 -8.06 24.09 8.22
C LEU A 57 -7.95 23.71 6.75
N TYR A 58 -8.47 22.54 6.35
CA TYR A 58 -8.44 22.08 4.96
C TYR A 58 -9.22 22.98 3.99
N ARG A 59 -10.16 23.79 4.48
CA ARG A 59 -10.90 24.80 3.69
C ARG A 59 -10.22 26.17 3.70
N LYS A 60 -9.36 26.46 4.68
CA LYS A 60 -8.58 27.70 4.75
C LYS A 60 -7.40 27.69 3.80
N LEU A 61 -6.80 26.51 3.60
CA LEU A 61 -5.65 26.36 2.73
C LEU A 61 -6.05 26.54 1.26
N PRO A 62 -5.36 27.41 0.50
CA PRO A 62 -5.59 27.53 -0.94
C PRO A 62 -5.32 26.20 -1.65
N LYS A 63 -6.16 25.87 -2.61
CA LYS A 63 -5.90 24.74 -3.52
C LYS A 63 -4.68 25.08 -4.38
N ARG A 64 -3.80 24.14 -4.55
CA ARG A 64 -2.62 24.30 -5.42
C ARG A 64 -2.36 23.02 -6.20
N GLY A 65 -1.63 23.20 -7.29
CA GLY A 65 -1.22 22.09 -8.15
C GLY A 65 -2.16 21.87 -9.33
N PHE A 66 -1.69 21.06 -10.22
CA PHE A 66 -2.40 20.62 -11.42
C PHE A 66 -2.20 19.11 -11.57
N TYR A 67 -3.26 18.38 -11.81
CA TYR A 67 -3.20 16.95 -12.13
C TYR A 67 -3.53 16.75 -13.60
N ASN A 68 -2.56 16.27 -14.37
CA ASN A 68 -2.77 15.92 -15.77
C ASN A 68 -3.49 14.56 -15.87
N GLN A 69 -4.76 14.58 -16.23
CA GLN A 69 -5.57 13.36 -16.38
C GLN A 69 -5.12 12.47 -17.55
N PHE A 70 -4.43 13.05 -18.51
CA PHE A 70 -3.89 12.33 -19.70
C PHE A 70 -2.42 11.95 -19.54
N GLY A 71 -1.88 12.10 -18.35
CA GLY A 71 -0.51 11.69 -18.04
C GLY A 71 -0.38 10.17 -18.02
N LYS A 72 0.62 9.64 -18.72
CA LYS A 72 0.92 8.20 -18.69
C LYS A 72 1.46 7.79 -17.33
N CYS A 73 0.90 6.73 -16.77
CA CYS A 73 1.32 6.13 -15.50
C CYS A 73 1.91 4.75 -15.76
N TYR A 74 3.16 4.53 -15.38
CA TYR A 74 3.83 3.25 -15.55
C TYR A 74 4.00 2.52 -14.22
N ALA A 75 3.84 1.20 -14.24
CA ALA A 75 4.25 0.36 -13.13
C ALA A 75 5.78 0.35 -13.03
N ILE A 76 6.31 0.81 -11.90
CA ILE A 76 7.75 0.97 -11.70
C ILE A 76 8.31 -0.28 -11.02
N VAL A 77 9.36 -0.86 -11.61
CA VAL A 77 10.09 -1.98 -11.06
C VAL A 77 11.59 -1.64 -11.00
N ASN A 78 12.24 -1.94 -9.89
CA ASN A 78 13.68 -1.75 -9.73
C ASN A 78 14.45 -3.02 -10.07
N VAL A 79 15.69 -2.86 -10.49
CA VAL A 79 16.56 -3.97 -10.90
C VAL A 79 16.84 -4.96 -9.74
N ASP A 80 16.89 -4.49 -8.50
CA ASP A 80 17.08 -5.35 -7.32
C ASP A 80 15.98 -6.41 -7.15
N VAL A 81 14.74 -6.06 -7.47
CA VAL A 81 13.58 -6.95 -7.37
C VAL A 81 13.64 -8.09 -8.39
N LEU A 82 14.28 -7.85 -9.54
CA LEU A 82 14.45 -8.86 -10.60
C LEU A 82 15.33 -10.04 -10.15
N ASN A 83 16.12 -9.90 -9.09
CA ASN A 83 16.88 -11.02 -8.52
C ASN A 83 15.99 -12.14 -7.93
N GLY A 84 14.70 -11.89 -7.74
CA GLY A 84 13.73 -12.91 -7.34
C GLY A 84 13.40 -13.94 -8.42
N PHE A 85 13.69 -13.65 -9.68
CA PHE A 85 13.48 -14.59 -10.79
C PHE A 85 14.64 -15.58 -10.96
N GLU A 86 14.39 -16.66 -11.69
CA GLU A 86 15.43 -17.64 -11.99
C GLU A 86 16.39 -17.11 -13.06
N ASP A 87 17.64 -17.60 -13.03
CA ASP A 87 18.65 -17.22 -14.01
C ASP A 87 18.26 -17.68 -15.41
N GLY A 88 18.40 -16.82 -16.41
CA GLY A 88 17.96 -17.07 -17.78
C GLY A 88 16.46 -16.87 -18.04
N ALA A 89 15.67 -16.53 -17.05
CA ALA A 89 14.21 -16.34 -17.21
C ALA A 89 13.87 -15.12 -18.10
N VAL A 90 12.73 -15.24 -18.78
CA VAL A 90 12.11 -14.12 -19.48
C VAL A 90 11.14 -13.42 -18.53
N VAL A 91 11.43 -12.17 -18.20
CA VAL A 91 10.62 -11.35 -17.30
C VAL A 91 9.78 -10.38 -18.13
N ASP A 92 8.51 -10.69 -18.27
CA ASP A 92 7.49 -9.85 -18.89
C ASP A 92 6.52 -9.30 -17.83
N ALA A 93 5.53 -8.49 -18.26
CA ALA A 93 4.52 -7.94 -17.36
C ALA A 93 3.71 -9.05 -16.64
N SER A 94 3.43 -10.16 -17.32
CA SER A 94 2.69 -11.29 -16.77
C SER A 94 3.47 -12.00 -15.68
N ALA A 95 4.78 -12.20 -15.89
CA ALA A 95 5.68 -12.78 -14.90
C ALA A 95 5.80 -11.89 -13.64
N LEU A 96 5.84 -10.56 -13.82
CA LEU A 96 5.89 -9.60 -12.71
C LEU A 96 4.61 -9.62 -11.87
N ILE A 97 3.44 -9.76 -12.50
CA ILE A 97 2.16 -9.93 -11.78
C ILE A 97 2.14 -11.28 -11.06
N GLY A 98 2.51 -12.35 -11.74
CA GLY A 98 2.53 -13.72 -11.18
C GLY A 98 3.45 -13.84 -9.96
N ALA A 99 4.56 -13.12 -9.97
CA ALA A 99 5.49 -13.02 -8.84
C ALA A 99 5.04 -12.02 -7.74
N GLY A 100 3.94 -11.30 -7.95
CA GLY A 100 3.42 -10.30 -7.00
C GLY A 100 4.30 -9.05 -6.86
N VAL A 101 5.18 -8.80 -7.84
CA VAL A 101 6.05 -7.61 -7.87
C VAL A 101 5.25 -6.35 -8.20
N ILE A 102 4.30 -6.48 -9.10
CA ILE A 102 3.35 -5.42 -9.46
C ILE A 102 1.92 -5.97 -9.35
N ASN A 103 0.99 -5.12 -8.96
CA ASN A 103 -0.44 -5.48 -8.89
C ASN A 103 -1.17 -5.18 -10.19
N ASP A 104 -0.73 -4.14 -10.90
CA ASP A 104 -1.33 -3.67 -12.16
C ASP A 104 -0.23 -3.15 -13.08
N VAL A 105 -0.43 -3.30 -14.39
CA VAL A 105 0.51 -2.84 -15.41
C VAL A 105 0.34 -1.36 -15.70
N CYS A 106 -0.84 -0.76 -15.45
CA CYS A 106 -1.20 0.60 -15.86
C CYS A 106 -1.00 0.82 -17.38
N ASP A 107 -0.29 1.88 -17.78
CA ASP A 107 0.06 2.18 -19.18
C ASP A 107 1.33 1.44 -19.67
N GLY A 108 1.89 0.55 -18.85
CA GLY A 108 3.06 -0.25 -19.16
C GLY A 108 4.04 -0.36 -17.98
N VAL A 109 5.11 -1.10 -18.19
CA VAL A 109 6.16 -1.34 -17.19
C VAL A 109 7.38 -0.48 -17.48
N LYS A 110 7.93 0.13 -16.42
CA LYS A 110 9.18 0.90 -16.46
C LYS A 110 10.20 0.31 -15.50
N ILE A 111 11.37 -0.04 -16.02
CA ILE A 111 12.48 -0.58 -15.23
C ILE A 111 13.45 0.53 -14.83
N LEU A 112 13.72 0.62 -13.53
CA LEU A 112 14.64 1.59 -12.93
C LEU A 112 15.88 0.91 -12.37
N GLY A 113 17.03 1.60 -12.41
CA GLY A 113 18.35 1.08 -12.08
C GLY A 113 18.71 1.03 -10.58
N ARG A 114 17.75 1.10 -9.65
CA ARG A 114 18.04 0.98 -8.22
C ARG A 114 18.43 -0.46 -7.88
N GLY A 115 19.44 -0.61 -7.03
CA GLY A 115 19.97 -1.91 -6.59
C GLY A 115 20.96 -2.50 -7.60
N GLU A 116 21.37 -3.76 -7.40
CA GLU A 116 22.28 -4.49 -8.27
C GLU A 116 21.61 -5.75 -8.80
N LEU A 117 21.87 -6.07 -10.06
CA LEU A 117 21.44 -7.32 -10.68
C LEU A 117 22.57 -8.34 -10.55
N THR A 118 22.24 -9.52 -10.07
CA THR A 118 23.19 -10.63 -9.94
C THR A 118 22.98 -11.72 -11.00
N LYS A 119 21.80 -11.72 -11.64
CA LYS A 119 21.35 -12.77 -12.57
C LYS A 119 21.31 -12.29 -14.01
N ASN A 120 21.43 -13.22 -14.93
CA ASN A 120 21.27 -12.99 -16.35
C ASN A 120 19.80 -13.18 -16.72
N LEU A 121 19.11 -12.13 -17.16
CA LEU A 121 17.67 -12.14 -17.43
C LEU A 121 17.36 -11.51 -18.79
N THR A 122 16.32 -12.00 -19.45
CA THR A 122 15.71 -11.32 -20.59
C THR A 122 14.51 -10.52 -20.11
N VAL A 123 14.62 -9.18 -20.12
CA VAL A 123 13.60 -8.30 -19.57
C VAL A 123 12.82 -7.63 -20.70
N LYS A 124 11.50 -7.80 -20.70
CA LYS A 124 10.56 -7.17 -21.63
C LYS A 124 9.75 -6.09 -20.95
N ALA A 125 9.94 -4.82 -21.32
CA ALA A 125 9.22 -3.69 -20.73
C ALA A 125 9.09 -2.53 -21.72
N ASN A 126 8.18 -1.59 -21.41
CA ASN A 126 7.93 -0.43 -22.28
C ASN A 126 9.04 0.62 -22.19
N ILE A 127 9.59 0.83 -20.99
CA ILE A 127 10.62 1.84 -20.75
C ILE A 127 11.72 1.30 -19.83
N PHE A 128 12.96 1.66 -20.13
CA PHE A 128 14.12 1.39 -19.28
C PHE A 128 14.86 2.70 -18.99
N SER A 129 15.34 2.90 -17.76
CA SER A 129 16.31 3.96 -17.48
C SER A 129 17.70 3.60 -18.03
N ALA A 130 18.54 4.59 -18.30
CA ALA A 130 19.90 4.37 -18.78
C ALA A 130 20.69 3.44 -17.84
N THR A 131 20.64 3.73 -16.55
CA THR A 131 21.31 2.92 -15.52
C THR A 131 20.75 1.50 -15.40
N ALA A 132 19.47 1.28 -15.71
CA ALA A 132 18.91 -0.08 -15.71
C ALA A 132 19.42 -0.89 -16.92
N LYS A 133 19.50 -0.26 -18.10
CA LYS A 133 20.07 -0.88 -19.30
C LYS A 133 21.50 -1.34 -19.07
N GLU A 134 22.36 -0.43 -18.62
CA GLU A 134 23.76 -0.73 -18.30
C GLU A 134 23.92 -1.92 -17.34
N LYS A 135 23.12 -1.98 -16.29
CA LYS A 135 23.18 -3.06 -15.30
C LYS A 135 22.70 -4.41 -15.83
N ILE A 136 21.68 -4.43 -16.67
CA ILE A 136 21.17 -5.66 -17.29
C ILE A 136 22.18 -6.18 -18.32
N GLU A 137 22.69 -5.31 -19.18
CA GLU A 137 23.69 -5.66 -20.20
C GLU A 137 25.02 -6.08 -19.59
N ALA A 138 25.49 -5.42 -18.53
CA ALA A 138 26.70 -5.79 -17.79
C ALA A 138 26.69 -7.21 -17.22
N LYS A 139 25.49 -7.75 -16.95
CA LYS A 139 25.29 -9.15 -16.51
C LYS A 139 24.98 -10.12 -17.65
N GLY A 140 25.09 -9.68 -18.90
CA GLY A 140 24.80 -10.51 -20.08
C GLY A 140 23.31 -10.69 -20.34
N GLY A 141 22.45 -9.93 -19.69
CA GLY A 141 21.00 -9.94 -19.91
C GLY A 141 20.60 -9.28 -21.22
N LYS A 142 19.41 -9.60 -21.69
CA LYS A 142 18.81 -9.00 -22.90
C LYS A 142 17.67 -8.06 -22.52
N ILE A 143 17.54 -6.98 -23.29
CA ILE A 143 16.50 -5.98 -23.15
C ILE A 143 15.62 -6.00 -24.40
N GLU A 144 14.32 -6.15 -24.22
CA GLU A 144 13.33 -6.04 -25.27
C GLU A 144 12.33 -4.93 -24.91
N VAL A 145 12.21 -3.94 -25.79
CA VAL A 145 11.22 -2.85 -25.65
C VAL A 145 9.95 -3.23 -26.40
N ILE A 146 8.81 -3.16 -25.70
CA ILE A 146 7.48 -3.53 -26.21
C ILE A 146 6.73 -2.27 -26.65
#